data_09ccc4ffdbfb889e96c8ce211311d3c6
#
_entry.id   09ccc4ffdbfb889e96c8ce211311d3c6
#
_cell.length_a   1.000
_cell.length_b   1.000
_cell.length_c   1.000
_cell.angle_alpha   90.00
_cell.angle_beta   90.00
_cell.angle_gamma   90.00
#
_symmetry.space_group_name_H-M   'P 1'
#
loop_
_entity.id
_entity.type
_entity.pdbx_description
1 polymer ?
#
loop_
_entity_poly.entity_id
_entity_poly.type
_entity_poly.pdbx_seq_one_letter_code
_entity_poly.pdbx_strand_id
1 'polypeptide(L)'
;MNTWRAGCGESRLSGSEGGPGKPTSRKAGRAPWSDPYTKLHGPAKWTYYYLYVILDIYSRYAVGWMLATRESAALAEKLIADTCTKQAIGRDQLTIHADRGSSMTSKPVAFLLADLGVTQSHSRPHVSNDNPFSESQFKTLKYRPDFPARFETIEAARAHCQRFFAWYNNDHRHGGLGLHTPADVHHGQAHAIREQRAVVLDAAYTAHPERFINKLPEPPKIPTNSWINPPDDTEAVAQ
;
A
#
# COMPACT_ATOMS: atom_id res chain seq x y z
N MET A 1 -16.17 6.61 14.68
CA MET A 1 -15.46 7.66 13.90
C MET A 1 -14.18 7.05 13.39
N ASN A 2 -14.16 6.65 12.12
CA ASN A 2 -12.95 6.07 11.51
C ASN A 2 -12.08 7.21 10.99
N THR A 3 -11.09 7.60 11.78
CA THR A 3 -10.12 8.62 11.35
C THR A 3 -9.00 7.94 10.57
N TRP A 4 -8.98 8.15 9.28
CA TRP A 4 -7.86 7.82 8.41
C TRP A 4 -6.73 8.82 8.67
N ARG A 5 -5.65 8.40 9.29
CA ARG A 5 -4.46 9.23 9.46
C ARG A 5 -3.34 8.68 8.58
N ALA A 6 -3.13 9.29 7.42
CA ALA A 6 -1.86 9.24 6.73
C ALA A 6 -0.99 10.37 7.29
N GLY A 7 -0.01 10.05 8.12
CA GLY A 7 0.90 11.05 8.70
C GLY A 7 1.95 11.46 7.68
N CYS A 8 2.04 12.76 7.38
CA CYS A 8 3.10 13.37 6.58
C CYS A 8 3.95 14.26 7.52
N GLY A 9 5.22 13.87 7.75
CA GLY A 9 6.20 14.71 8.46
C GLY A 9 6.98 15.55 7.44
N GLU A 10 7.02 16.88 7.64
CA GLU A 10 7.91 17.77 6.91
C GLU A 10 9.35 17.59 7.40
N SER A 11 10.27 17.19 6.51
CA SER A 11 11.70 17.19 6.82
C SER A 11 12.40 18.39 6.20
N ARG A 12 12.96 19.26 7.06
CA ARG A 12 13.89 20.32 6.68
C ARG A 12 15.25 19.74 6.33
N LEU A 13 15.82 20.29 5.26
CA LEU A 13 17.16 20.00 4.77
C LEU A 13 18.24 20.44 5.78
N SER A 14 19.14 19.54 6.16
CA SER A 14 20.48 19.88 6.64
C SER A 14 21.51 19.26 5.73
N GLY A 15 22.32 20.11 5.08
CA GLY A 15 23.42 19.69 4.23
C GLY A 15 24.64 19.23 5.04
N SER A 16 25.36 18.24 4.51
CA SER A 16 26.76 18.01 4.87
C SER A 16 27.54 17.64 3.62
N GLU A 17 28.57 18.43 3.36
CA GLU A 17 29.57 18.23 2.32
C GLU A 17 30.49 17.07 2.67
N GLY A 18 30.85 16.25 1.69
CA GLY A 18 31.88 15.20 1.80
C GLY A 18 32.47 14.86 0.44
N GLY A 19 33.74 15.02 0.31
CA GLY A 19 34.61 15.07 -0.86
C GLY A 19 34.73 13.83 -1.76
N PRO A 20 35.59 13.87 -2.82
CA PRO A 20 35.44 13.06 -4.03
C PRO A 20 36.08 11.67 -3.92
N GLY A 21 35.27 10.63 -4.08
CA GLY A 21 35.74 9.24 -4.31
C GLY A 21 35.58 8.83 -5.77
N LYS A 22 36.59 8.19 -6.35
CA LYS A 22 36.71 7.77 -7.75
C LYS A 22 35.59 6.81 -8.20
N PRO A 23 35.11 6.89 -9.46
CA PRO A 23 34.07 6.02 -9.96
C PRO A 23 34.63 4.66 -10.41
N THR A 24 34.15 3.58 -9.80
CA THR A 24 34.23 2.24 -10.38
C THR A 24 32.94 2.01 -11.18
N SER A 25 33.07 1.86 -12.48
CA SER A 25 31.98 1.59 -13.40
C SER A 25 31.38 0.20 -13.16
N ARG A 26 30.31 0.12 -12.38
CA ARG A 26 29.33 -0.95 -12.48
C ARG A 26 28.10 -0.37 -13.16
N LYS A 27 27.69 -0.99 -14.28
CA LYS A 27 26.40 -0.69 -14.92
C LYS A 27 25.32 -0.86 -13.85
N ALA A 28 24.85 0.23 -13.29
CA ALA A 28 23.68 0.25 -12.42
C ALA A 28 22.51 -0.15 -13.29
N GLY A 29 21.99 -1.35 -13.08
CA GLY A 29 20.67 -1.70 -13.55
C GLY A 29 19.70 -0.64 -13.01
N ARG A 30 18.93 0.00 -13.92
CA ARG A 30 17.87 0.92 -13.54
C ARG A 30 17.00 0.23 -12.50
N ALA A 31 16.99 0.75 -11.26
CA ALA A 31 15.98 0.38 -10.29
C ALA A 31 14.62 0.66 -10.94
N PRO A 32 13.67 -0.30 -10.89
CA PRO A 32 12.35 -0.04 -11.45
C PRO A 32 11.72 1.10 -10.65
N TRP A 33 11.39 2.18 -11.36
CA TRP A 33 10.64 3.30 -10.83
C TRP A 33 9.32 2.76 -10.29
N SER A 34 8.96 3.09 -9.06
CA SER A 34 7.66 2.76 -8.51
C SER A 34 6.63 3.73 -9.06
N ASP A 35 6.05 3.37 -10.18
CA ASP A 35 4.92 4.09 -10.77
C ASP A 35 3.67 3.90 -9.90
N PRO A 36 2.72 4.87 -9.86
CA PRO A 36 1.43 4.72 -9.17
C PRO A 36 0.56 3.59 -9.76
N TYR A 37 1.04 2.96 -10.80
CA TYR A 37 0.46 1.80 -11.45
C TYR A 37 1.53 0.76 -11.74
N THR A 38 1.12 -0.49 -11.88
CA THR A 38 2.00 -1.55 -12.38
C THR A 38 1.59 -1.96 -13.79
N LYS A 39 2.58 -2.29 -14.62
CA LYS A 39 2.36 -2.80 -15.96
C LYS A 39 2.17 -4.32 -15.92
N LEU A 40 1.08 -4.78 -16.51
CA LEU A 40 0.83 -6.19 -16.80
C LEU A 40 1.11 -6.43 -18.28
N HIS A 41 1.81 -7.53 -18.58
CA HIS A 41 2.16 -7.83 -19.97
C HIS A 41 0.93 -8.24 -20.77
N GLY A 42 0.71 -7.57 -21.89
CA GLY A 42 -0.33 -7.92 -22.86
C GLY A 42 0.09 -9.06 -23.81
N PRO A 43 -0.72 -9.36 -24.83
CA PRO A 43 -0.54 -10.54 -25.69
C PRO A 43 0.74 -10.50 -26.53
N ALA A 44 1.12 -9.34 -27.03
CA ALA A 44 2.32 -9.16 -27.85
C ALA A 44 3.47 -8.56 -27.05
N LYS A 45 4.70 -8.71 -27.55
CA LYS A 45 5.87 -8.02 -27.02
C LYS A 45 5.64 -6.50 -27.06
N TRP A 46 5.97 -5.82 -25.95
CA TRP A 46 5.78 -4.36 -25.77
C TRP A 46 4.34 -3.88 -25.64
N THR A 47 3.36 -4.78 -25.53
CA THR A 47 1.99 -4.41 -25.15
C THR A 47 1.81 -4.55 -23.65
N TYR A 48 1.11 -3.58 -23.04
CA TYR A 48 0.91 -3.52 -21.59
C TYR A 48 -0.51 -3.09 -21.24
N TYR A 49 -1.01 -3.62 -20.14
CA TYR A 49 -2.15 -3.10 -19.42
C TYR A 49 -1.67 -2.40 -18.15
N TYR A 50 -2.30 -1.31 -17.79
CA TYR A 50 -1.91 -0.43 -16.69
C TYR A 50 -2.87 -0.65 -15.54
N LEU A 51 -2.39 -1.23 -14.45
CA LEU A 51 -3.16 -1.47 -13.23
C LEU A 51 -2.90 -0.36 -12.22
N TYR A 52 -3.91 0.47 -11.98
CA TYR A 52 -3.94 1.49 -10.95
C TYR A 52 -4.52 0.89 -9.67
N VAL A 53 -3.94 1.20 -8.52
CA VAL A 53 -4.42 0.73 -7.21
C VAL A 53 -4.33 1.85 -6.19
N ILE A 54 -5.37 2.02 -5.39
CA ILE A 54 -5.37 2.84 -4.18
C ILE A 54 -5.41 1.90 -2.99
N LEU A 55 -4.40 2.01 -2.13
CA LEU A 55 -4.20 1.18 -0.96
C LEU A 55 -4.34 2.01 0.31
N ASP A 56 -5.14 1.55 1.25
CA ASP A 56 -5.08 2.06 2.61
C ASP A 56 -3.82 1.54 3.29
N ILE A 57 -2.91 2.45 3.66
CA ILE A 57 -1.62 2.06 4.24
C ILE A 57 -1.73 1.50 5.65
N TYR A 58 -2.80 1.78 6.40
CA TYR A 58 -3.01 1.23 7.72
C TYR A 58 -3.50 -0.21 7.66
N SER A 59 -4.61 -0.44 6.97
CA SER A 59 -5.23 -1.77 6.85
C SER A 59 -4.64 -2.63 5.73
N ARG A 60 -3.86 -2.06 4.81
CA ARG A 60 -3.43 -2.70 3.54
C ARG A 60 -4.60 -3.04 2.61
N TYR A 61 -5.79 -2.54 2.88
CA TYR A 61 -6.97 -2.81 2.05
C TYR A 61 -6.88 -2.07 0.72
N ALA A 62 -7.03 -2.79 -0.38
CA ALA A 62 -7.15 -2.17 -1.71
C ALA A 62 -8.55 -1.56 -1.84
N VAL A 63 -8.66 -0.25 -1.56
CA VAL A 63 -9.93 0.49 -1.54
C VAL A 63 -10.47 0.79 -2.92
N GLY A 64 -9.59 0.88 -3.91
CA GLY A 64 -9.94 1.09 -5.31
C GLY A 64 -8.87 0.54 -6.24
N TRP A 65 -9.29 0.02 -7.40
CA TRP A 65 -8.39 -0.38 -8.46
C TRP A 65 -9.06 -0.26 -9.82
N MET A 66 -8.26 -0.09 -10.85
CA MET A 66 -8.71 0.02 -12.24
C MET A 66 -7.64 -0.51 -13.17
N LEU A 67 -8.07 -1.17 -14.26
CA LEU A 67 -7.20 -1.63 -15.33
C LEU A 67 -7.53 -0.90 -16.64
N ALA A 68 -6.49 -0.39 -17.30
CA ALA A 68 -6.61 0.36 -18.55
C ALA A 68 -5.59 -0.08 -19.60
N THR A 69 -5.87 0.24 -20.88
CA THR A 69 -4.95 -0.03 -22.00
C THR A 69 -3.90 1.06 -22.17
N ARG A 70 -4.04 2.17 -21.49
CA ARG A 70 -3.11 3.31 -21.55
C ARG A 70 -3.00 3.99 -20.20
N GLU A 71 -1.88 4.64 -19.95
CA GLU A 71 -1.73 5.56 -18.86
C GLU A 71 -2.45 6.87 -19.18
N SER A 72 -3.17 7.44 -18.18
CA SER A 72 -3.87 8.71 -18.35
C SER A 72 -4.15 9.35 -16.99
N ALA A 73 -3.91 10.66 -16.92
CA ALA A 73 -4.28 11.49 -15.76
C ALA A 73 -5.79 11.46 -15.49
N ALA A 74 -6.62 11.49 -16.53
CA ALA A 74 -8.07 11.43 -16.40
C ALA A 74 -8.56 10.10 -15.81
N LEU A 75 -7.84 8.99 -16.04
CA LEU A 75 -8.16 7.71 -15.43
C LEU A 75 -7.78 7.69 -13.95
N ALA A 76 -6.63 8.28 -13.59
CA ALA A 76 -6.23 8.43 -12.19
C ALA A 76 -7.22 9.32 -11.43
N GLU A 77 -7.60 10.46 -12.00
CA GLU A 77 -8.61 11.39 -11.49
C GLU A 77 -9.94 10.66 -11.22
N LYS A 78 -10.45 9.93 -12.22
CA LYS A 78 -11.69 9.15 -12.08
C LYS A 78 -11.60 8.11 -10.96
N LEU A 79 -10.50 7.35 -10.88
CA LEU A 79 -10.34 6.34 -9.85
C LEU A 79 -10.32 6.96 -8.43
N ILE A 80 -9.64 8.10 -8.27
CA ILE A 80 -9.60 8.83 -7.00
C ILE A 80 -11.01 9.31 -6.61
N ALA A 81 -11.73 9.98 -7.52
CA ALA A 81 -13.07 10.48 -7.28
C ALA A 81 -14.05 9.35 -6.91
N ASP A 82 -14.06 8.27 -7.70
CA ASP A 82 -14.92 7.10 -7.46
C ASP A 82 -14.59 6.45 -6.11
N THR A 83 -13.30 6.38 -5.75
CA THR A 83 -12.86 5.79 -4.47
C THR A 83 -13.24 6.66 -3.28
N CYS A 84 -13.04 7.97 -3.34
CA CYS A 84 -13.46 8.90 -2.28
C CYS A 84 -14.96 8.83 -2.05
N THR A 85 -15.75 8.81 -3.12
CA THR A 85 -17.22 8.65 -3.03
C THR A 85 -17.60 7.33 -2.39
N LYS A 86 -17.03 6.21 -2.86
CA LYS A 86 -17.31 4.86 -2.36
C LYS A 86 -16.95 4.69 -0.89
N GLN A 87 -15.88 5.33 -0.44
CA GLN A 87 -15.41 5.25 0.95
C GLN A 87 -15.99 6.33 1.84
N ALA A 88 -16.91 7.17 1.32
CA ALA A 88 -17.52 8.28 2.03
C ALA A 88 -16.50 9.23 2.69
N ILE A 89 -15.39 9.53 1.98
CA ILE A 89 -14.35 10.43 2.45
C ILE A 89 -14.85 11.86 2.41
N GLY A 90 -14.87 12.53 3.56
CA GLY A 90 -15.15 13.97 3.66
C GLY A 90 -13.92 14.82 3.34
N ARG A 91 -14.14 16.14 3.22
CA ARG A 91 -13.05 17.10 3.00
C ARG A 91 -12.06 17.06 4.17
N ASP A 92 -10.79 17.25 3.85
CA ASP A 92 -9.68 17.35 4.83
C ASP A 92 -9.47 16.10 5.70
N GLN A 93 -9.99 14.95 5.28
CA GLN A 93 -9.88 13.69 6.02
C GLN A 93 -8.83 12.72 5.45
N LEU A 94 -8.30 13.00 4.25
CA LEU A 94 -7.43 12.08 3.54
C LEU A 94 -6.16 12.77 3.04
N THR A 95 -5.04 12.06 3.17
CA THR A 95 -3.81 12.36 2.44
C THR A 95 -3.54 11.22 1.45
N ILE A 96 -3.36 11.54 0.18
CA ILE A 96 -2.93 10.58 -0.84
C ILE A 96 -1.43 10.71 -1.03
N HIS A 97 -0.71 9.61 -0.84
CA HIS A 97 0.70 9.48 -1.15
C HIS A 97 0.88 8.74 -2.48
N ALA A 98 1.69 9.29 -3.38
CA ALA A 98 1.99 8.68 -4.66
C ALA A 98 3.42 8.98 -5.10
N ASP A 99 3.95 8.13 -5.95
CA ASP A 99 5.20 8.44 -6.66
C ASP A 99 5.00 9.63 -7.60
N ARG A 100 6.10 10.25 -7.99
CA ARG A 100 6.11 11.39 -8.92
C ARG A 100 5.86 10.98 -10.37
N GLY A 101 4.94 10.05 -10.62
CA GLY A 101 4.51 9.69 -11.97
C GLY A 101 3.77 10.83 -12.65
N SER A 102 3.84 10.90 -13.99
CA SER A 102 3.24 11.96 -14.79
C SER A 102 1.73 12.10 -14.59
N SER A 103 1.04 11.00 -14.34
CA SER A 103 -0.41 10.99 -14.07
C SER A 103 -0.75 11.68 -12.75
N MET A 104 0.03 11.42 -11.68
CA MET A 104 -0.23 11.94 -10.34
C MET A 104 0.24 13.39 -10.15
N THR A 105 1.22 13.84 -10.92
CA THR A 105 1.71 15.22 -10.90
C THR A 105 0.98 16.14 -11.87
N SER A 106 -0.04 15.62 -12.55
CA SER A 106 -0.81 16.37 -13.54
C SER A 106 -1.73 17.41 -12.90
N LYS A 107 -1.94 18.54 -13.59
CA LYS A 107 -2.85 19.61 -13.14
C LYS A 107 -4.28 19.11 -12.86
N PRO A 108 -4.92 18.26 -13.72
CA PRO A 108 -6.26 17.76 -13.44
C PRO A 108 -6.36 17.02 -12.10
N VAL A 109 -5.40 16.15 -11.79
CA VAL A 109 -5.38 15.44 -10.51
C VAL A 109 -5.18 16.43 -9.35
N ALA A 110 -4.27 17.39 -9.46
CA ALA A 110 -4.05 18.40 -8.44
C ALA A 110 -5.32 19.24 -8.16
N PHE A 111 -6.06 19.66 -9.19
CA PHE A 111 -7.33 20.38 -9.05
C PHE A 111 -8.41 19.49 -8.38
N LEU A 112 -8.54 18.23 -8.79
CA LEU A 112 -9.48 17.31 -8.15
C LEU A 112 -9.18 17.15 -6.64
N LEU A 113 -7.91 16.93 -6.27
CA LEU A 113 -7.52 16.76 -4.88
C LEU A 113 -7.81 18.02 -4.05
N ALA A 114 -7.54 19.19 -4.59
CA ALA A 114 -7.89 20.46 -3.96
C ALA A 114 -9.41 20.63 -3.80
N ASP A 115 -10.20 20.26 -4.81
CA ASP A 115 -11.67 20.31 -4.76
C ASP A 115 -12.24 19.33 -3.71
N LEU A 116 -11.67 18.14 -3.63
CA LEU A 116 -12.04 17.14 -2.62
C LEU A 116 -11.48 17.46 -1.22
N GLY A 117 -10.63 18.47 -1.06
CA GLY A 117 -9.92 18.73 0.20
C GLY A 117 -8.96 17.59 0.60
N VAL A 118 -8.36 16.92 -0.39
CA VAL A 118 -7.41 15.82 -0.17
C VAL A 118 -5.99 16.36 -0.24
N THR A 119 -5.22 16.16 0.82
CA THR A 119 -3.79 16.52 0.83
C THR A 119 -3.01 15.55 -0.04
N GLN A 120 -2.07 16.08 -0.83
CA GLN A 120 -1.18 15.27 -1.67
C GLN A 120 0.23 15.28 -1.10
N SER A 121 0.84 14.10 -1.03
CA SER A 121 2.26 13.93 -0.75
C SER A 121 2.91 13.05 -1.81
N HIS A 122 4.22 13.22 -2.00
CA HIS A 122 4.98 12.50 -3.02
C HIS A 122 6.23 11.87 -2.44
N SER A 123 6.62 10.73 -3.01
CA SER A 123 7.91 10.11 -2.75
C SER A 123 9.05 11.09 -3.08
N ARG A 124 10.11 11.06 -2.26
CA ARG A 124 11.32 11.84 -2.50
C ARG A 124 12.04 11.31 -3.74
N PRO A 125 12.72 12.18 -4.52
CA PRO A 125 13.49 11.73 -5.66
C PRO A 125 14.56 10.73 -5.25
N HIS A 126 14.65 9.60 -5.97
CA HIS A 126 15.68 8.55 -5.77
C HIS A 126 15.66 7.82 -4.41
N VAL A 127 14.59 7.91 -3.64
CA VAL A 127 14.42 7.18 -2.38
C VAL A 127 13.45 6.01 -2.61
N SER A 128 13.99 4.80 -2.63
CA SER A 128 13.20 3.58 -2.91
C SER A 128 12.25 3.17 -1.77
N ASN A 129 12.50 3.66 -0.55
CA ASN A 129 11.71 3.27 0.62
C ASN A 129 10.46 4.14 0.84
N ASP A 130 10.21 5.11 -0.03
CA ASP A 130 9.09 6.03 0.13
C ASP A 130 7.74 5.47 -0.36
N ASN A 131 7.70 4.27 -0.98
CA ASN A 131 6.46 3.61 -1.36
C ASN A 131 6.44 2.09 -1.07
N PRO A 132 6.82 1.66 0.15
CA PRO A 132 7.01 0.24 0.47
C PRO A 132 5.71 -0.57 0.41
N PHE A 133 4.57 0.05 0.65
CA PHE A 133 3.27 -0.62 0.72
C PHE A 133 2.76 -1.02 -0.67
N SER A 134 2.79 -0.10 -1.63
CA SER A 134 2.40 -0.38 -3.01
C SER A 134 3.35 -1.39 -3.67
N GLU A 135 4.66 -1.24 -3.45
CA GLU A 135 5.65 -2.20 -3.95
C GLU A 135 5.42 -3.61 -3.40
N SER A 136 5.16 -3.73 -2.11
CA SER A 136 4.85 -5.03 -1.47
C SER A 136 3.58 -5.66 -2.03
N GLN A 137 2.54 -4.85 -2.27
CA GLN A 137 1.30 -5.33 -2.86
C GLN A 137 1.51 -5.83 -4.30
N PHE A 138 2.23 -5.06 -5.12
CA PHE A 138 2.53 -5.47 -6.49
C PHE A 138 3.46 -6.69 -6.55
N LYS A 139 4.38 -6.85 -5.61
CA LYS A 139 5.15 -8.10 -5.45
C LYS A 139 4.21 -9.26 -5.11
N THR A 140 3.31 -9.08 -4.15
CA THR A 140 2.31 -10.10 -3.79
C THR A 140 1.48 -10.54 -5.00
N LEU A 141 1.06 -9.59 -5.86
CA LEU A 141 0.35 -9.90 -7.10
C LEU A 141 1.21 -10.72 -8.08
N LYS A 142 2.42 -10.23 -8.38
CA LYS A 142 3.26 -10.76 -9.46
C LYS A 142 3.97 -12.07 -9.13
N TYR A 143 4.20 -12.35 -7.85
CA TYR A 143 4.87 -13.58 -7.41
C TYR A 143 3.90 -14.71 -7.03
N ARG A 144 2.61 -14.52 -7.23
CA ARG A 144 1.66 -15.63 -7.07
C ARG A 144 1.89 -16.71 -8.13
N PRO A 145 1.77 -17.99 -7.76
CA PRO A 145 1.94 -19.08 -8.71
C PRO A 145 0.97 -19.06 -9.90
N ASP A 146 -0.23 -18.47 -9.70
CA ASP A 146 -1.27 -18.33 -10.72
C ASP A 146 -1.14 -17.05 -11.57
N PHE A 147 -0.09 -16.22 -11.34
CA PHE A 147 0.12 -15.01 -12.13
C PHE A 147 0.68 -15.38 -13.52
N PRO A 148 -0.04 -15.07 -14.61
CA PRO A 148 0.39 -15.45 -15.95
C PRO A 148 1.55 -14.55 -16.44
N ALA A 149 2.44 -15.12 -17.24
CA ALA A 149 3.52 -14.35 -17.87
C ALA A 149 2.98 -13.25 -18.81
N ARG A 150 1.80 -13.48 -19.42
CA ARG A 150 1.09 -12.56 -20.31
C ARG A 150 -0.41 -12.74 -20.19
N PHE A 151 -1.15 -11.68 -20.46
CA PHE A 151 -2.61 -11.69 -20.60
C PHE A 151 -3.00 -11.54 -22.06
N GLU A 152 -3.82 -12.41 -22.57
CA GLU A 152 -4.27 -12.39 -23.98
C GLU A 152 -5.19 -11.20 -24.25
N THR A 153 -6.06 -10.87 -23.29
CA THR A 153 -7.00 -9.75 -23.40
C THR A 153 -7.04 -8.93 -22.12
N ILE A 154 -7.54 -7.69 -22.21
CA ILE A 154 -7.75 -6.85 -21.03
C ILE A 154 -8.83 -7.43 -20.11
N GLU A 155 -9.82 -8.13 -20.64
CA GLU A 155 -10.88 -8.81 -19.89
C GLU A 155 -10.29 -9.95 -19.05
N ALA A 156 -9.38 -10.75 -19.62
CA ALA A 156 -8.65 -11.79 -18.88
C ALA A 156 -7.81 -11.20 -17.75
N ALA A 157 -7.10 -10.11 -18.03
CA ALA A 157 -6.32 -9.40 -17.02
C ALA A 157 -7.22 -8.81 -15.92
N ARG A 158 -8.38 -8.24 -16.28
CA ARG A 158 -9.36 -7.70 -15.34
C ARG A 158 -9.95 -8.79 -14.45
N ALA A 159 -10.33 -9.92 -15.02
CA ALA A 159 -10.84 -11.07 -14.26
C ALA A 159 -9.79 -11.62 -13.28
N HIS A 160 -8.51 -11.67 -13.68
CA HIS A 160 -7.41 -12.04 -12.78
C HIS A 160 -7.26 -11.04 -11.63
N CYS A 161 -7.21 -9.74 -11.91
CA CYS A 161 -7.13 -8.69 -10.89
C CYS A 161 -8.32 -8.73 -9.93
N GLN A 162 -9.53 -8.98 -10.44
CA GLN A 162 -10.74 -9.08 -9.60
C GLN A 162 -10.64 -10.24 -8.61
N ARG A 163 -10.19 -11.44 -9.05
CA ARG A 163 -9.94 -12.57 -8.14
C ARG A 163 -8.81 -12.27 -7.15
N PHE A 164 -7.74 -11.64 -7.64
CA PHE A 164 -6.61 -11.28 -6.79
C PHE A 164 -7.03 -10.32 -5.68
N PHE A 165 -7.71 -9.20 -5.98
CA PHE A 165 -8.09 -8.21 -4.96
C PHE A 165 -9.17 -8.73 -4.02
N ALA A 166 -10.05 -9.60 -4.48
CA ALA A 166 -10.99 -10.29 -3.60
C ALA A 166 -10.24 -11.15 -2.57
N TRP A 167 -9.32 -11.99 -3.03
CA TRP A 167 -8.48 -12.81 -2.16
C TRP A 167 -7.56 -11.96 -1.28
N TYR A 168 -6.90 -10.93 -1.84
CA TYR A 168 -5.96 -10.08 -1.12
C TYR A 168 -6.64 -9.36 0.05
N ASN A 169 -7.83 -8.83 -0.17
CA ASN A 169 -8.57 -8.11 0.87
C ASN A 169 -9.18 -9.03 1.94
N ASN A 170 -9.69 -10.21 1.54
CA ASN A 170 -10.52 -11.02 2.44
C ASN A 170 -9.84 -12.27 2.99
N ASP A 171 -8.82 -12.81 2.31
CA ASP A 171 -8.22 -14.10 2.68
C ASP A 171 -6.72 -13.99 3.02
N HIS A 172 -6.00 -13.07 2.35
CA HIS A 172 -4.56 -12.92 2.56
C HIS A 172 -4.25 -12.31 3.91
N ARG A 173 -3.52 -13.06 4.74
CA ARG A 173 -3.12 -12.62 6.09
C ARG A 173 -1.76 -11.95 6.07
N HIS A 174 -1.67 -10.75 6.66
CA HIS A 174 -0.44 -9.97 6.70
C HIS A 174 0.25 -10.09 8.06
N GLY A 175 1.54 -10.43 8.06
CA GLY A 175 2.36 -10.45 9.28
C GLY A 175 2.38 -9.09 9.97
N GLY A 176 2.51 -8.00 9.21
CA GLY A 176 2.47 -6.62 9.73
C GLY A 176 1.11 -6.16 10.26
N LEU A 177 0.04 -6.95 10.07
CA LEU A 177 -1.29 -6.70 10.61
C LEU A 177 -1.66 -7.70 11.74
N GLY A 178 -0.67 -8.34 12.35
CA GLY A 178 -0.95 -9.36 13.36
C GLY A 178 -1.67 -10.58 12.81
N LEU A 179 -1.36 -10.98 11.57
CA LEU A 179 -2.00 -12.08 10.85
C LEU A 179 -3.51 -11.89 10.62
N HIS A 180 -3.96 -10.65 10.56
CA HIS A 180 -5.31 -10.30 10.10
C HIS A 180 -5.33 -10.09 8.57
N THR A 181 -6.53 -10.23 7.97
CA THR A 181 -6.75 -9.82 6.60
C THR A 181 -6.89 -8.29 6.52
N PRO A 182 -6.62 -7.67 5.37
CA PRO A 182 -6.92 -6.26 5.16
C PRO A 182 -8.37 -5.88 5.51
N ALA A 183 -9.33 -6.73 5.15
CA ALA A 183 -10.74 -6.50 5.45
C ALA A 183 -11.03 -6.50 6.96
N ASP A 184 -10.44 -7.42 7.73
CA ASP A 184 -10.60 -7.47 9.19
C ASP A 184 -10.21 -6.13 9.84
N VAL A 185 -9.08 -5.56 9.39
CA VAL A 185 -8.57 -4.29 9.92
C VAL A 185 -9.37 -3.10 9.39
N HIS A 186 -9.65 -3.06 8.08
CA HIS A 186 -10.36 -1.96 7.43
C HIS A 186 -11.77 -1.76 7.97
N HIS A 187 -12.46 -2.86 8.25
CA HIS A 187 -13.83 -2.84 8.79
C HIS A 187 -13.89 -2.90 10.33
N GLY A 188 -12.74 -2.75 11.01
CA GLY A 188 -12.69 -2.66 12.48
C GLY A 188 -12.94 -3.96 13.23
N GLN A 189 -12.89 -5.12 12.56
CA GLN A 189 -13.18 -6.44 13.15
C GLN A 189 -11.94 -7.06 13.83
N ALA A 190 -10.75 -6.53 13.56
CA ALA A 190 -9.49 -7.14 13.97
C ALA A 190 -9.36 -7.33 15.50
N HIS A 191 -9.88 -6.40 16.31
CA HIS A 191 -9.85 -6.52 17.76
C HIS A 191 -10.69 -7.70 18.27
N ALA A 192 -11.92 -7.83 17.82
CA ALA A 192 -12.80 -8.94 18.20
C ALA A 192 -12.22 -10.30 17.76
N ILE A 193 -11.64 -10.37 16.57
CA ILE A 193 -10.96 -11.58 16.08
C ILE A 193 -9.73 -11.89 16.94
N ARG A 194 -8.97 -10.88 17.36
CA ARG A 194 -7.81 -11.07 18.23
C ARG A 194 -8.22 -11.62 19.61
N GLU A 195 -9.30 -11.12 20.19
CA GLU A 195 -9.86 -11.62 21.44
C GLU A 195 -10.29 -13.09 21.32
N GLN A 196 -10.98 -13.46 20.25
CA GLN A 196 -11.35 -14.85 19.98
C GLN A 196 -10.11 -15.76 19.87
N ARG A 197 -9.05 -15.29 19.19
CA ARG A 197 -7.78 -16.03 19.11
C ARG A 197 -7.10 -16.18 20.47
N ALA A 198 -7.20 -15.17 21.35
CA ALA A 198 -6.65 -15.25 22.71
C ALA A 198 -7.35 -16.35 23.51
N VAL A 199 -8.66 -16.45 23.45
CA VAL A 199 -9.43 -17.51 24.10
C VAL A 199 -9.00 -18.91 23.62
N VAL A 200 -8.81 -19.08 22.30
CA VAL A 200 -8.36 -20.37 21.74
C VAL A 200 -6.95 -20.73 22.20
N LEU A 201 -6.05 -19.74 22.24
CA LEU A 201 -4.66 -19.94 22.69
C LEU A 201 -4.60 -20.29 24.20
N ASP A 202 -5.41 -19.64 25.02
CA ASP A 202 -5.50 -19.89 26.43
C ASP A 202 -6.02 -21.32 26.72
N ALA A 203 -7.06 -21.73 26.02
CA ALA A 203 -7.57 -23.10 26.08
C ALA A 203 -6.52 -24.14 25.64
N ALA A 204 -5.76 -23.85 24.59
CA ALA A 204 -4.69 -24.70 24.10
C ALA A 204 -3.53 -24.80 25.11
N TYR A 205 -3.18 -23.69 25.77
CA TYR A 205 -2.19 -23.64 26.82
C TYR A 205 -2.61 -24.49 28.06
N THR A 206 -3.87 -24.33 28.47
CA THR A 206 -4.43 -25.07 29.57
C THR A 206 -4.40 -26.60 29.33
N ALA A 207 -4.72 -27.02 28.10
CA ALA A 207 -4.74 -28.42 27.73
C ALA A 207 -3.34 -29.02 27.52
N HIS A 208 -2.38 -28.21 27.04
CA HIS A 208 -1.05 -28.68 26.62
C HIS A 208 0.05 -27.67 26.98
N PRO A 209 0.29 -27.37 28.27
CA PRO A 209 1.28 -26.37 28.68
C PRO A 209 2.70 -26.71 28.24
N GLU A 210 3.01 -28.00 28.09
CA GLU A 210 4.30 -28.51 27.65
C GLU A 210 4.70 -28.04 26.22
N ARG A 211 3.74 -27.59 25.39
CA ARG A 211 3.99 -27.06 24.05
C ARG A 211 4.44 -25.60 24.05
N PHE A 212 4.27 -24.90 25.16
CA PHE A 212 4.52 -23.46 25.30
C PHE A 212 5.65 -23.16 26.27
N ILE A 213 6.84 -23.67 25.96
CA ILE A 213 8.00 -23.71 26.88
C ILE A 213 8.52 -22.33 27.27
N ASN A 214 8.42 -21.33 26.37
CA ASN A 214 9.11 -20.04 26.55
C ASN A 214 8.24 -18.94 27.19
N LYS A 215 6.95 -18.91 26.90
CA LYS A 215 6.00 -17.89 27.39
C LYS A 215 4.55 -18.29 27.12
N LEU A 216 3.65 -17.68 27.86
CA LEU A 216 2.22 -17.76 27.55
C LEU A 216 1.98 -17.35 26.10
N PRO A 217 1.17 -18.13 25.35
CA PRO A 217 0.86 -17.78 23.97
C PRO A 217 -0.08 -16.56 23.91
N GLU A 218 0.27 -15.60 23.10
CA GLU A 218 -0.57 -14.42 22.82
C GLU A 218 -0.77 -14.26 21.32
N PRO A 219 -1.96 -13.88 20.87
CA PRO A 219 -2.14 -13.53 19.46
C PRO A 219 -1.29 -12.29 19.10
N PRO A 220 -0.74 -12.23 17.90
CA PRO A 220 0.05 -11.09 17.45
C PRO A 220 -0.70 -9.77 17.64
N LYS A 221 0.04 -8.70 17.95
CA LYS A 221 -0.53 -7.36 18.13
C LYS A 221 -0.93 -6.76 16.78
N ILE A 222 -2.03 -6.03 16.80
CA ILE A 222 -2.44 -5.18 15.68
C ILE A 222 -1.62 -3.89 15.76
N PRO A 223 -1.06 -3.36 14.66
CA PRO A 223 -0.37 -2.09 14.68
C PRO A 223 -1.33 -0.97 15.08
N THR A 224 -0.84 0.00 15.83
CA THR A 224 -1.64 1.17 16.23
C THR A 224 -1.64 2.26 15.15
N ASN A 225 -0.58 2.30 14.35
CA ASN A 225 -0.39 3.26 13.26
C ASN A 225 0.46 2.65 12.15
N SER A 226 0.48 3.32 11.00
CA SER A 226 1.37 3.00 9.87
C SER A 226 1.92 4.28 9.30
N TRP A 227 3.22 4.29 9.03
CA TRP A 227 3.93 5.45 8.53
C TRP A 227 4.64 5.13 7.21
N ILE A 228 4.64 6.11 6.32
CA ILE A 228 5.63 6.23 5.27
C ILE A 228 6.63 7.26 5.82
N ASN A 229 7.84 6.82 6.17
CA ASN A 229 8.84 7.61 6.89
C ASN A 229 8.32 8.11 8.25
N PRO A 230 8.45 7.31 9.32
CA PRO A 230 8.06 7.72 10.65
C PRO A 230 8.81 9.02 11.04
N PRO A 231 8.18 9.93 11.79
CA PRO A 231 8.87 11.09 12.35
C PRO A 231 10.02 10.62 13.24
N ASP A 232 11.11 11.41 13.29
CA ASP A 232 12.21 11.16 14.22
C ASP A 232 11.70 11.24 15.66
N ASP A 233 12.16 10.34 16.55
CA ASP A 233 11.69 10.21 17.94
C ASP A 233 11.81 11.51 18.76
N THR A 234 12.58 12.49 18.28
CA THR A 234 12.73 13.82 18.90
C THR A 234 11.53 14.75 18.69
N GLU A 235 10.66 14.51 17.70
CA GLU A 235 9.47 15.34 17.44
C GLU A 235 8.21 14.78 18.14
N ALA A 236 8.21 13.53 18.56
CA ALA A 236 7.06 12.87 19.20
C ALA A 236 6.85 13.32 20.67
N VAL A 237 7.80 14.02 21.28
CA VAL A 237 7.74 14.46 22.70
C VAL A 237 7.21 15.89 22.86
N ALA A 238 6.96 16.61 21.77
CA ALA A 238 6.58 18.03 21.78
C ALA A 238 5.10 18.31 21.43
N GLN A 239 4.21 17.31 21.54
CA GLN A 239 2.76 17.52 21.34
C GLN A 239 1.96 17.06 22.56
#